data_feafb8924b18711c976f1665ce5ca8a4
#
_entry.id   feafb8924b18711c976f1665ce5ca8a4
#
_cell.length_a   1.000
_cell.length_b   1.000
_cell.length_c   1.000
_cell.angle_alpha   90.00
_cell.angle_beta   90.00
_cell.angle_gamma   90.00
#
_symmetry.space_group_name_H-M   'P 1'
#
loop_
_entity.id
_entity.type
_entity.pdbx_description
1 polymer ?
#
loop_
_entity_poly.entity_id
_entity_poly.type
_entity_poly.pdbx_seq_one_letter_code
_entity_poly.pdbx_strand_id
1 'polypeptide(L)'
;MMKPSIALDQSIILTQHDEIVNMLLELTAPPAPAVDRAPLDIALVIDRSGSMQGEPMAAVRQAVTELIRVAGPADRIAVVAFDSHIETVLPLAHHNVDTVRQHIANVHSRGSTNLSGGWLKGCEILSTASAVPGRAPAIKRIVVLTDGHANAGIQNPDELATMTRGGIASGITTSMIGFADGYDETLLASMADSGGGNDYWCAGPDQALNVFNQEFDGLASVVAQNLSVEIRPTDATATFEVLNEYDAVDLPAVLGAQQVLIGDACGDEVRRLLVRFTLRPRLLPGTFTIANLTLRWASTVGSIALHEVALPVVLNASDNQADIQEIDPVVTREVLLLQVAKVRKAA
;
A
#
# COMPACT_ATOMS: atom_id res chain seq x y z
N MET A 1 -15.88 2.46 -11.44
CA MET A 1 -15.69 3.54 -10.45
C MET A 1 -15.73 2.91 -9.07
N MET A 2 -14.87 3.34 -8.14
CA MET A 2 -14.88 2.92 -6.73
C MET A 2 -16.26 3.13 -6.12
N LYS A 3 -16.78 2.15 -5.39
CA LYS A 3 -18.09 2.21 -4.72
C LYS A 3 -17.87 2.22 -3.21
N PRO A 4 -18.01 3.38 -2.55
CA PRO A 4 -17.96 3.45 -1.09
C PRO A 4 -19.30 3.05 -0.47
N SER A 5 -19.25 2.37 0.68
CA SER A 5 -20.40 2.17 1.56
C SER A 5 -19.98 2.39 3.01
N ILE A 6 -20.86 3.02 3.81
CA ILE A 6 -20.64 3.28 5.23
C ILE A 6 -21.69 2.51 6.02
N ALA A 7 -21.24 1.73 6.99
CA ALA A 7 -22.06 1.11 8.01
C ALA A 7 -21.59 1.56 9.39
N LEU A 8 -22.53 1.74 10.31
CA LEU A 8 -22.28 2.08 11.72
C LEU A 8 -22.80 0.92 12.58
N ASP A 9 -22.08 0.60 13.66
CA ASP A 9 -22.57 -0.40 14.61
C ASP A 9 -23.86 0.08 15.32
N GLN A 10 -23.99 1.39 15.49
CA GLN A 10 -25.20 2.04 16.02
C GLN A 10 -25.57 3.22 15.13
N SER A 11 -26.79 3.26 14.61
CA SER A 11 -27.31 4.38 13.80
C SER A 11 -28.09 5.40 14.63
N ILE A 12 -28.51 5.03 15.85
CA ILE A 12 -29.23 5.88 16.82
C ILE A 12 -28.54 5.76 18.18
N ILE A 13 -28.24 6.89 18.80
CA ILE A 13 -27.63 7.00 20.12
C ILE A 13 -28.56 7.73 21.10
N LEU A 14 -28.34 7.56 22.39
CA LEU A 14 -29.05 8.31 23.43
C LEU A 14 -28.50 9.74 23.56
N THR A 15 -29.42 10.69 23.81
CA THR A 15 -29.02 12.04 24.20
C THR A 15 -28.40 12.05 25.60
N GLN A 16 -27.55 13.07 25.87
CA GLN A 16 -26.94 13.35 27.18
C GLN A 16 -25.97 12.26 27.72
N HIS A 17 -25.56 11.32 26.87
CA HIS A 17 -24.56 10.31 27.19
C HIS A 17 -23.32 10.44 26.30
N ASP A 18 -22.16 10.07 26.84
CA ASP A 18 -20.97 9.81 26.04
C ASP A 18 -21.16 8.47 25.32
N GLU A 19 -21.05 8.46 24.00
CA GLU A 19 -21.27 7.27 23.20
C GLU A 19 -20.05 6.95 22.35
N ILE A 20 -19.83 5.66 22.13
CA ILE A 20 -18.79 5.16 21.23
C ILE A 20 -19.49 4.52 20.04
N VAL A 21 -19.16 4.96 18.84
CA VAL A 21 -19.71 4.43 17.60
C VAL A 21 -18.57 3.95 16.70
N ASN A 22 -18.66 2.71 16.24
CA ASN A 22 -17.72 2.19 15.26
C ASN A 22 -18.30 2.30 13.85
N MET A 23 -17.47 2.78 12.94
CA MET A 23 -17.79 2.92 11.52
C MET A 23 -16.97 1.92 10.72
N LEU A 24 -17.62 1.20 9.82
CA LEU A 24 -17.01 0.44 8.75
C LEU A 24 -17.23 1.18 7.44
N LEU A 25 -16.15 1.63 6.81
CA LEU A 25 -16.15 2.11 5.43
C LEU A 25 -15.63 0.96 4.55
N GLU A 26 -16.46 0.47 3.65
CA GLU A 26 -16.05 -0.47 2.60
C GLU A 26 -15.89 0.26 1.27
N LEU A 27 -14.79 -0.01 0.60
CA LEU A 27 -14.40 0.58 -0.68
C LEU A 27 -14.25 -0.55 -1.69
N THR A 28 -15.30 -0.80 -2.50
CA THR A 28 -15.27 -1.83 -3.54
C THR A 28 -14.68 -1.25 -4.81
N ALA A 29 -13.57 -1.83 -5.26
CA ALA A 29 -12.93 -1.48 -6.52
C ALA A 29 -13.75 -1.98 -7.72
N PRO A 30 -13.74 -1.30 -8.88
CA PRO A 30 -14.35 -1.80 -10.09
C PRO A 30 -13.61 -3.06 -10.58
N PRO A 31 -14.25 -3.91 -11.41
CA PRO A 31 -13.55 -5.04 -12.02
C PRO A 31 -12.37 -4.56 -12.88
N ALA A 32 -11.28 -5.33 -12.89
CA ALA A 32 -10.16 -5.07 -13.78
C ALA A 32 -10.61 -5.28 -15.24
N PRO A 33 -10.25 -4.37 -16.16
CA PRO A 33 -10.58 -4.54 -17.56
C PRO A 33 -9.83 -5.74 -18.15
N ALA A 34 -10.50 -6.53 -18.96
CA ALA A 34 -9.95 -7.76 -19.54
C ALA A 34 -8.84 -7.51 -20.59
N VAL A 35 -8.65 -6.29 -21.12
CA VAL A 35 -7.82 -6.03 -22.32
C VAL A 35 -6.89 -4.80 -22.23
N ASP A 36 -7.18 -3.75 -21.47
CA ASP A 36 -6.40 -2.50 -21.45
C ASP A 36 -5.98 -2.09 -20.03
N ARG A 37 -4.93 -2.73 -19.48
CA ARG A 37 -4.30 -2.25 -18.26
C ARG A 37 -3.35 -1.07 -18.53
N ALA A 38 -3.17 -0.22 -17.54
CA ALA A 38 -2.13 0.79 -17.60
C ALA A 38 -0.74 0.14 -17.77
N PRO A 39 0.17 0.78 -18.53
CA PRO A 39 1.56 0.33 -18.62
C PRO A 39 2.22 0.36 -17.24
N LEU A 40 3.22 -0.49 -17.05
CA LEU A 40 4.02 -0.52 -15.84
C LEU A 40 5.39 0.10 -16.07
N ASP A 41 5.86 0.91 -15.11
CA ASP A 41 7.25 1.34 -14.96
C ASP A 41 7.77 0.73 -13.66
N ILE A 42 8.60 -0.30 -13.75
CA ILE A 42 9.09 -1.05 -12.59
C ILE A 42 10.58 -0.83 -12.41
N ALA A 43 11.00 -0.52 -11.19
CA ALA A 43 12.40 -0.59 -10.78
C ALA A 43 12.60 -1.82 -9.89
N LEU A 44 13.29 -2.84 -10.43
CA LEU A 44 13.74 -4.00 -9.66
C LEU A 44 15.04 -3.63 -8.95
N VAL A 45 15.01 -3.60 -7.64
CA VAL A 45 16.13 -3.21 -6.77
C VAL A 45 16.65 -4.47 -6.09
N ILE A 46 17.77 -4.97 -6.57
CA ILE A 46 18.30 -6.30 -6.24
C ILE A 46 19.45 -6.16 -5.26
N ASP A 47 19.30 -6.75 -4.10
CA ASP A 47 20.40 -6.97 -3.17
C ASP A 47 21.40 -7.97 -3.77
N ARG A 48 22.66 -7.57 -3.81
CA ARG A 48 23.77 -8.45 -4.15
C ARG A 48 24.81 -8.51 -3.04
N SER A 49 24.41 -8.27 -1.80
CA SER A 49 25.29 -8.45 -0.64
C SER A 49 25.83 -9.86 -0.51
N GLY A 50 26.81 -10.07 0.38
CA GLY A 50 27.48 -11.36 0.50
C GLY A 50 26.54 -12.50 0.87
N SER A 51 25.48 -12.25 1.64
CA SER A 51 24.47 -13.24 2.05
C SER A 51 23.63 -13.78 0.89
N MET A 52 23.41 -12.96 -0.16
CA MET A 52 22.71 -13.37 -1.39
C MET A 52 23.48 -14.41 -2.22
N GLN A 53 24.65 -14.87 -1.79
CA GLN A 53 25.44 -15.85 -2.55
C GLN A 53 24.75 -17.22 -2.64
N GLY A 54 24.76 -17.83 -3.81
CA GLY A 54 24.21 -19.17 -4.04
C GLY A 54 22.75 -19.16 -4.50
N GLU A 55 21.89 -19.91 -3.80
CA GLU A 55 20.48 -20.10 -4.15
C GLU A 55 19.66 -18.80 -4.21
N PRO A 56 19.78 -17.83 -3.27
CA PRO A 56 19.03 -16.58 -3.35
C PRO A 56 19.33 -15.81 -4.65
N MET A 57 20.59 -15.64 -5.00
CA MET A 57 20.97 -14.95 -6.24
C MET A 57 20.54 -15.70 -7.50
N ALA A 58 20.54 -17.03 -7.48
CA ALA A 58 20.05 -17.83 -8.58
C ALA A 58 18.52 -17.64 -8.76
N ALA A 59 17.77 -17.62 -7.65
CA ALA A 59 16.34 -17.35 -7.64
C ALA A 59 16.01 -15.96 -8.21
N VAL A 60 16.72 -14.93 -7.75
CA VAL A 60 16.56 -13.56 -8.26
C VAL A 60 16.82 -13.48 -9.76
N ARG A 61 17.88 -14.08 -10.26
CA ARG A 61 18.19 -14.06 -11.70
C ARG A 61 17.11 -14.74 -12.54
N GLN A 62 16.58 -15.86 -12.08
CA GLN A 62 15.48 -16.57 -12.72
C GLN A 62 14.20 -15.72 -12.72
N ALA A 63 13.83 -15.17 -11.56
CA ALA A 63 12.63 -14.37 -11.38
C ALA A 63 12.64 -13.09 -12.23
N VAL A 64 13.78 -12.37 -12.27
CA VAL A 64 13.94 -11.19 -13.14
C VAL A 64 13.80 -11.55 -14.62
N THR A 65 14.41 -12.66 -15.05
CA THR A 65 14.31 -13.14 -16.44
C THR A 65 12.86 -13.45 -16.81
N GLU A 66 12.13 -14.09 -15.90
CA GLU A 66 10.74 -14.47 -16.11
C GLU A 66 9.82 -13.24 -16.15
N LEU A 67 10.01 -12.29 -15.22
CA LEU A 67 9.26 -11.04 -15.22
C LEU A 67 9.38 -10.30 -16.56
N ILE A 68 10.58 -10.22 -17.14
CA ILE A 68 10.78 -9.60 -18.45
C ILE A 68 10.06 -10.37 -19.56
N ARG A 69 9.96 -11.69 -19.43
CA ARG A 69 9.27 -12.53 -20.43
C ARG A 69 7.76 -12.30 -20.45
N VAL A 70 7.15 -12.04 -19.28
CA VAL A 70 5.70 -11.80 -19.16
C VAL A 70 5.33 -10.33 -19.29
N ALA A 71 6.29 -9.42 -19.24
CA ALA A 71 6.07 -7.99 -19.40
C ALA A 71 5.44 -7.66 -20.76
N GLY A 72 4.44 -6.78 -20.73
CA GLY A 72 3.78 -6.30 -21.96
C GLY A 72 4.67 -5.36 -22.79
N PRO A 73 4.33 -5.14 -24.05
CA PRO A 73 5.15 -4.30 -24.95
C PRO A 73 5.20 -2.82 -24.53
N ALA A 74 4.23 -2.37 -23.73
CA ALA A 74 4.18 -1.03 -23.16
C ALA A 74 4.86 -0.90 -21.81
N ASP A 75 5.29 -1.99 -21.18
CA ASP A 75 5.96 -1.97 -19.88
C ASP A 75 7.43 -1.62 -20.02
N ARG A 76 7.97 -0.90 -19.01
CA ARG A 76 9.39 -0.60 -18.89
C ARG A 76 9.90 -1.07 -17.54
N ILE A 77 11.06 -1.71 -17.56
CA ILE A 77 11.68 -2.26 -16.35
C ILE A 77 13.11 -1.75 -16.27
N ALA A 78 13.49 -1.21 -15.11
CA ALA A 78 14.88 -0.94 -14.74
C ALA A 78 15.35 -2.02 -13.78
N VAL A 79 16.64 -2.32 -13.82
CA VAL A 79 17.29 -3.19 -12.82
C VAL A 79 18.41 -2.42 -12.15
N VAL A 80 18.32 -2.28 -10.84
CA VAL A 80 19.34 -1.69 -9.97
C VAL A 80 19.89 -2.80 -9.09
N ALA A 81 21.19 -2.97 -9.04
CA ALA A 81 21.85 -3.86 -8.09
C ALA A 81 22.56 -3.04 -7.02
N PHE A 82 22.43 -3.44 -5.77
CA PHE A 82 23.06 -2.76 -4.65
C PHE A 82 23.82 -3.71 -3.72
N ASP A 83 24.95 -3.23 -3.25
CA ASP A 83 25.76 -3.75 -2.16
C ASP A 83 26.27 -2.55 -1.36
N SER A 84 27.58 -2.43 -1.12
CA SER A 84 28.25 -1.18 -0.68
C SER A 84 28.21 -0.10 -1.79
N HIS A 85 27.90 -0.45 -3.02
CA HIS A 85 27.81 0.40 -4.19
C HIS A 85 26.46 0.19 -4.89
N ILE A 86 25.97 1.23 -5.52
CA ILE A 86 24.72 1.20 -6.25
C ILE A 86 25.00 1.26 -7.75
N GLU A 87 24.44 0.31 -8.51
CA GLU A 87 24.66 0.18 -9.95
C GLU A 87 23.33 0.02 -10.71
N THR A 88 23.15 0.82 -11.76
CA THR A 88 22.06 0.57 -12.70
C THR A 88 22.51 -0.47 -13.72
N VAL A 89 22.07 -1.71 -13.55
CA VAL A 89 22.39 -2.84 -14.44
C VAL A 89 21.67 -2.72 -15.77
N LEU A 90 20.39 -2.32 -15.73
CA LEU A 90 19.56 -2.05 -16.90
C LEU A 90 18.80 -0.74 -16.70
N PRO A 91 18.81 0.19 -17.67
CA PRO A 91 18.04 1.41 -17.61
C PRO A 91 16.54 1.13 -17.75
N LEU A 92 15.68 2.10 -17.42
CA LEU A 92 14.23 1.97 -17.56
C LEU A 92 13.83 1.93 -19.04
N ALA A 93 13.56 0.74 -19.56
CA ALA A 93 13.19 0.49 -20.95
C ALA A 93 12.39 -0.80 -21.09
N HIS A 94 11.82 -1.03 -22.26
CA HIS A 94 11.39 -2.37 -22.66
C HIS A 94 12.62 -3.18 -23.08
N HIS A 95 12.80 -4.36 -22.49
CA HIS A 95 13.97 -5.20 -22.72
C HIS A 95 13.57 -6.54 -23.33
N ASN A 96 14.45 -7.11 -24.17
CA ASN A 96 14.30 -8.49 -24.55
C ASN A 96 14.98 -9.42 -23.53
N VAL A 97 14.48 -10.65 -23.44
CA VAL A 97 14.90 -11.67 -22.45
C VAL A 97 16.39 -11.98 -22.54
N ASP A 98 16.96 -12.06 -23.74
CA ASP A 98 18.37 -12.45 -23.91
C ASP A 98 19.32 -11.35 -23.42
N THR A 99 19.01 -10.09 -23.69
CA THR A 99 19.75 -8.94 -23.16
C THR A 99 19.75 -8.94 -21.63
N VAL A 100 18.58 -9.16 -21.01
CA VAL A 100 18.44 -9.22 -19.56
C VAL A 100 19.25 -10.36 -18.98
N ARG A 101 19.14 -11.56 -19.55
CA ARG A 101 19.87 -12.75 -19.10
C ARG A 101 21.39 -12.53 -19.11
N GLN A 102 21.92 -11.86 -20.14
CA GLN A 102 23.34 -11.54 -20.22
C GLN A 102 23.79 -10.56 -19.14
N HIS A 103 23.02 -9.50 -18.88
CA HIS A 103 23.39 -8.49 -17.87
C HIS A 103 23.24 -9.04 -16.45
N ILE A 104 22.13 -9.72 -16.18
CA ILE A 104 21.86 -10.29 -14.86
C ILE A 104 22.85 -11.41 -14.47
N ALA A 105 23.35 -12.18 -15.44
CA ALA A 105 24.38 -13.20 -15.20
C ALA A 105 25.66 -12.61 -14.58
N ASN A 106 25.95 -11.33 -14.84
CA ASN A 106 27.13 -10.62 -14.31
C ASN A 106 26.91 -9.96 -12.95
N VAL A 107 25.70 -10.04 -12.40
CA VAL A 107 25.43 -9.58 -11.03
C VAL A 107 25.92 -10.63 -10.05
N HIS A 108 27.01 -10.37 -9.36
CA HIS A 108 27.64 -11.28 -8.39
C HIS A 108 27.53 -10.75 -6.97
N SER A 109 27.31 -11.66 -6.02
CA SER A 109 27.18 -11.31 -4.61
C SER A 109 28.51 -10.84 -4.01
N ARG A 110 28.49 -9.69 -3.30
CA ARG A 110 29.63 -9.08 -2.63
C ARG A 110 29.23 -7.95 -1.69
N GLY A 111 30.10 -7.56 -0.79
CA GLY A 111 29.95 -6.34 0.01
C GLY A 111 28.85 -6.40 1.08
N SER A 112 28.37 -5.24 1.49
CA SER A 112 27.36 -5.01 2.52
C SER A 112 26.01 -4.61 1.91
N THR A 113 24.98 -4.45 2.73
CA THR A 113 23.58 -4.22 2.32
C THR A 113 23.21 -2.74 2.51
N ASN A 114 23.37 -1.91 1.47
CA ASN A 114 22.91 -0.50 1.47
C ASN A 114 21.50 -0.42 0.86
N LEU A 115 20.50 -0.87 1.63
CA LEU A 115 19.10 -0.94 1.22
C LEU A 115 18.55 0.44 0.82
N SER A 116 18.80 1.46 1.64
CA SER A 116 18.36 2.84 1.37
C SER A 116 18.91 3.39 0.07
N GLY A 117 20.20 3.16 -0.22
CA GLY A 117 20.83 3.61 -1.46
C GLY A 117 20.24 2.92 -2.69
N GLY A 118 19.98 1.61 -2.61
CA GLY A 118 19.30 0.85 -3.67
C GLY A 118 17.90 1.40 -3.95
N TRP A 119 17.09 1.58 -2.92
CA TRP A 119 15.74 2.12 -3.04
C TRP A 119 15.73 3.54 -3.62
N LEU A 120 16.58 4.44 -3.10
CA LEU A 120 16.69 5.82 -3.59
C LEU A 120 17.04 5.86 -5.08
N LYS A 121 17.89 4.97 -5.55
CA LYS A 121 18.24 4.87 -6.98
C LYS A 121 17.04 4.43 -7.82
N GLY A 122 16.27 3.45 -7.36
CA GLY A 122 15.01 3.04 -7.99
C GLY A 122 14.01 4.21 -8.07
N CYS A 123 13.86 4.95 -6.97
CA CYS A 123 13.00 6.13 -6.88
C CYS A 123 13.45 7.25 -7.83
N GLU A 124 14.76 7.54 -7.92
CA GLU A 124 15.33 8.49 -8.88
C GLU A 124 14.97 8.13 -10.33
N ILE A 125 15.17 6.86 -10.71
CA ILE A 125 14.88 6.37 -12.06
C ILE A 125 13.39 6.55 -12.41
N LEU A 126 12.49 6.18 -11.50
CA LEU A 126 11.04 6.25 -11.75
C LEU A 126 10.50 7.69 -11.69
N SER A 127 11.05 8.54 -10.81
CA SER A 127 10.61 9.94 -10.69
C SER A 127 11.05 10.79 -11.88
N THR A 128 12.24 10.51 -12.44
CA THR A 128 12.80 11.23 -13.60
C THR A 128 12.37 10.61 -14.94
N ALA A 129 11.59 9.52 -14.93
CA ALA A 129 11.13 8.85 -16.13
C ALA A 129 10.32 9.79 -17.03
N SER A 130 10.81 10.02 -18.24
CA SER A 130 10.14 10.86 -19.23
C SER A 130 8.87 10.19 -19.75
N ALA A 131 7.83 11.01 -20.01
CA ALA A 131 6.65 10.56 -20.75
C ALA A 131 7.06 10.11 -22.16
N VAL A 132 6.48 8.98 -22.59
CA VAL A 132 6.70 8.46 -23.95
C VAL A 132 5.52 8.89 -24.82
N PRO A 133 5.75 9.60 -25.92
CA PRO A 133 4.67 10.01 -26.83
C PRO A 133 3.83 8.81 -27.27
N GLY A 134 2.50 8.92 -27.13
CA GLY A 134 1.56 7.86 -27.52
C GLY A 134 1.41 6.72 -26.51
N ARG A 135 2.18 6.71 -25.39
CA ARG A 135 2.03 5.75 -24.29
C ARG A 135 1.18 6.37 -23.17
N ALA A 136 0.22 5.62 -22.67
CA ALA A 136 -0.54 6.04 -21.49
C ALA A 136 0.39 6.26 -20.28
N PRO A 137 -0.01 7.09 -19.30
CA PRO A 137 0.69 7.18 -18.02
C PRO A 137 0.83 5.81 -17.35
N ALA A 138 1.98 5.55 -16.74
CA ALA A 138 2.32 4.25 -16.20
C ALA A 138 2.10 4.20 -14.67
N ILE A 139 1.75 3.02 -14.18
CA ILE A 139 1.85 2.69 -12.75
C ILE A 139 3.33 2.52 -12.43
N LYS A 140 3.82 3.21 -11.39
CA LYS A 140 5.23 3.18 -10.98
C LYS A 140 5.40 2.34 -9.73
N ARG A 141 6.25 1.32 -9.80
CA ARG A 141 6.52 0.41 -8.69
C ARG A 141 8.01 0.17 -8.50
N ILE A 142 8.47 0.25 -7.25
CA ILE A 142 9.75 -0.31 -6.83
C ILE A 142 9.47 -1.70 -6.25
N VAL A 143 10.21 -2.71 -6.69
CA VAL A 143 10.21 -4.05 -6.10
C VAL A 143 11.62 -4.33 -5.60
N VAL A 144 11.78 -4.41 -4.29
CA VAL A 144 13.07 -4.67 -3.64
C VAL A 144 13.19 -6.16 -3.35
N LEU A 145 14.33 -6.73 -3.71
CA LEU A 145 14.66 -8.13 -3.49
C LEU A 145 15.90 -8.20 -2.59
N THR A 146 15.73 -8.68 -1.36
CA THR A 146 16.82 -8.74 -0.37
C THR A 146 16.65 -9.96 0.55
N ASP A 147 17.76 -10.50 1.06
CA ASP A 147 17.78 -11.52 2.12
C ASP A 147 18.19 -10.93 3.46
N GLY A 148 18.50 -9.65 3.50
CA GLY A 148 19.32 -9.11 4.55
C GLY A 148 18.79 -7.94 5.34
N HIS A 149 19.48 -7.79 6.46
CA HIS A 149 19.38 -6.63 7.30
C HIS A 149 20.18 -5.48 6.68
N ALA A 150 19.61 -4.28 6.66
CA ALA A 150 20.33 -3.09 6.27
C ALA A 150 21.53 -2.89 7.23
N ASN A 151 22.75 -2.94 6.69
CA ASN A 151 23.98 -2.77 7.46
C ASN A 151 24.90 -1.68 6.92
N ALA A 152 24.45 -0.94 5.91
CA ALA A 152 25.08 0.25 5.35
C ALA A 152 24.00 1.27 4.92
N GLY A 153 24.36 2.54 4.84
CA GLY A 153 23.40 3.63 4.57
C GLY A 153 22.49 3.90 5.77
N ILE A 154 21.22 4.19 5.51
CA ILE A 154 20.19 4.32 6.55
C ILE A 154 19.85 2.92 7.05
N GLN A 155 19.93 2.71 8.36
CA GLN A 155 19.68 1.43 9.02
C GLN A 155 18.52 1.50 10.01
N ASN A 156 18.08 2.70 10.39
CA ASN A 156 16.97 2.89 11.30
C ASN A 156 15.65 2.50 10.59
N PRO A 157 14.85 1.54 11.14
CA PRO A 157 13.62 1.07 10.51
C PRO A 157 12.59 2.17 10.27
N ASP A 158 12.41 3.12 11.21
CA ASP A 158 11.44 4.21 11.09
C ASP A 158 11.84 5.20 9.99
N GLU A 159 13.14 5.46 9.83
CA GLU A 159 13.67 6.28 8.75
C GLU A 159 13.49 5.61 7.40
N LEU A 160 13.72 4.30 7.31
CA LEU A 160 13.49 3.51 6.09
C LEU A 160 12.00 3.47 5.70
N ALA A 161 11.11 3.26 6.66
CA ALA A 161 9.66 3.34 6.44
C ALA A 161 9.22 4.74 6.00
N THR A 162 9.76 5.80 6.62
CA THR A 162 9.49 7.19 6.22
C THR A 162 9.99 7.49 4.81
N MET A 163 11.13 6.93 4.44
CA MET A 163 11.68 7.06 3.09
C MET A 163 10.74 6.43 2.04
N THR A 164 10.23 5.20 2.27
CA THR A 164 9.31 4.53 1.34
C THR A 164 7.97 5.27 1.23
N ARG A 165 7.45 5.79 2.35
CA ARG A 165 6.27 6.67 2.36
C ARG A 165 6.46 7.91 1.48
N GLY A 166 7.65 8.49 1.47
CA GLY A 166 7.98 9.64 0.62
C GLY A 166 7.84 9.37 -0.87
N GLY A 167 7.99 8.12 -1.32
CA GLY A 167 7.78 7.69 -2.70
C GLY A 167 6.35 7.87 -3.18
N ILE A 168 5.37 7.68 -2.30
CA ILE A 168 3.93 7.80 -2.60
C ILE A 168 3.59 9.20 -3.12
N ALA A 169 4.21 10.25 -2.58
CA ALA A 169 4.01 11.63 -3.05
C ALA A 169 4.40 11.83 -4.53
N SER A 170 5.26 10.96 -5.06
CA SER A 170 5.67 10.91 -6.47
C SER A 170 4.91 9.85 -7.29
N GLY A 171 3.86 9.25 -6.70
CA GLY A 171 3.09 8.18 -7.33
C GLY A 171 3.86 6.86 -7.45
N ILE A 172 4.88 6.64 -6.63
CA ILE A 172 5.72 5.45 -6.62
C ILE A 172 5.37 4.62 -5.38
N THR A 173 4.92 3.39 -5.59
CA THR A 173 4.68 2.42 -4.52
C THR A 173 5.84 1.43 -4.41
N THR A 174 6.00 0.81 -3.24
CA THR A 174 7.15 -0.06 -2.94
C THR A 174 6.68 -1.40 -2.41
N SER A 175 7.07 -2.50 -3.08
CA SER A 175 6.91 -3.86 -2.58
C SER A 175 8.27 -4.45 -2.19
N MET A 176 8.25 -5.34 -1.20
CA MET A 176 9.44 -5.99 -0.65
C MET A 176 9.34 -7.50 -0.82
N ILE A 177 10.40 -8.13 -1.28
CA ILE A 177 10.50 -9.60 -1.39
C ILE A 177 11.71 -10.06 -0.59
N GLY A 178 11.45 -10.73 0.54
CA GLY A 178 12.46 -11.32 1.40
C GLY A 178 12.89 -12.71 0.91
N PHE A 179 14.19 -12.98 0.84
CA PHE A 179 14.76 -14.27 0.45
C PHE A 179 15.47 -14.94 1.62
N ALA A 180 15.34 -16.26 1.70
CA ALA A 180 15.96 -17.12 2.70
C ALA A 180 15.44 -16.95 4.15
N ASP A 181 15.85 -17.89 5.02
CA ASP A 181 15.49 -17.85 6.43
C ASP A 181 16.34 -16.80 7.17
N GLY A 182 15.69 -15.99 8.03
CA GLY A 182 16.36 -15.03 8.91
C GLY A 182 16.49 -13.60 8.37
N TYR A 183 15.77 -13.23 7.32
CA TYR A 183 15.62 -11.83 6.91
C TYR A 183 14.82 -11.03 7.96
N ASP A 184 14.95 -9.71 7.93
CA ASP A 184 14.20 -8.82 8.83
C ASP A 184 12.76 -8.61 8.32
N GLU A 185 11.88 -9.59 8.63
CA GLU A 185 10.47 -9.57 8.23
C GLU A 185 9.76 -8.29 8.69
N THR A 186 10.03 -7.86 9.92
CA THR A 186 9.41 -6.66 10.49
C THR A 186 9.79 -5.40 9.73
N LEU A 187 11.06 -5.26 9.36
CA LEU A 187 11.54 -4.14 8.57
C LEU A 187 10.92 -4.14 7.16
N LEU A 188 10.94 -5.30 6.48
CA LEU A 188 10.44 -5.38 5.11
C LEU A 188 8.92 -5.13 5.06
N ALA A 189 8.13 -5.70 5.98
CA ALA A 189 6.72 -5.45 6.10
C ALA A 189 6.44 -3.94 6.36
N SER A 190 7.16 -3.31 7.30
CA SER A 190 7.01 -1.88 7.60
C SER A 190 7.34 -0.99 6.39
N MET A 191 8.37 -1.32 5.62
CA MET A 191 8.72 -0.58 4.41
C MET A 191 7.69 -0.75 3.29
N ALA A 192 7.14 -1.96 3.11
CA ALA A 192 6.09 -2.23 2.13
C ALA A 192 4.80 -1.52 2.49
N ASP A 193 4.32 -1.65 3.73
CA ASP A 193 3.13 -1.00 4.25
C ASP A 193 3.22 0.53 4.11
N SER A 194 4.33 1.12 4.57
CA SER A 194 4.58 2.56 4.44
C SER A 194 4.74 3.00 2.99
N GLY A 195 5.22 2.12 2.12
CA GLY A 195 5.39 2.36 0.67
C GLY A 195 4.14 2.06 -0.16
N GLY A 196 3.02 1.63 0.46
CA GLY A 196 1.76 1.34 -0.22
C GLY A 196 1.82 0.14 -1.16
N GLY A 197 2.71 -0.83 -0.90
CA GLY A 197 2.87 -2.07 -1.65
C GLY A 197 2.64 -3.31 -0.80
N ASN A 198 3.24 -4.42 -1.19
CA ASN A 198 3.11 -5.71 -0.53
C ASN A 198 4.48 -6.22 -0.06
N ASP A 199 4.48 -7.02 1.00
CA ASP A 199 5.64 -7.81 1.40
C ASP A 199 5.40 -9.29 1.09
N TYR A 200 6.45 -9.98 0.67
CA TYR A 200 6.43 -11.39 0.35
C TYR A 200 7.65 -12.09 0.92
N TRP A 201 7.45 -13.33 1.35
CA TRP A 201 8.53 -14.23 1.69
C TRP A 201 8.76 -15.25 0.57
N CYS A 202 10.02 -15.54 0.29
CA CYS A 202 10.46 -16.48 -0.73
C CYS A 202 11.51 -17.44 -0.17
N ALA A 203 11.12 -18.68 0.10
CA ALA A 203 12.04 -19.70 0.65
C ALA A 203 13.10 -20.19 -0.34
N GLY A 204 12.89 -19.98 -1.64
CA GLY A 204 13.82 -20.46 -2.66
C GLY A 204 13.36 -20.21 -4.10
N PRO A 205 14.16 -20.69 -5.09
CA PRO A 205 13.93 -20.42 -6.52
C PRO A 205 12.54 -20.79 -7.03
N ASP A 206 11.97 -21.91 -6.57
CA ASP A 206 10.68 -22.40 -7.02
C ASP A 206 9.52 -21.49 -6.56
N GLN A 207 9.67 -20.82 -5.43
CA GLN A 207 8.67 -19.88 -4.91
C GLN A 207 8.86 -18.48 -5.50
N ALA A 208 10.09 -18.09 -5.83
CA ALA A 208 10.38 -16.76 -6.36
C ALA A 208 9.51 -16.45 -7.58
N LEU A 209 9.33 -17.42 -8.47
CA LEU A 209 8.51 -17.25 -9.66
C LEU A 209 7.03 -17.00 -9.33
N ASN A 210 6.50 -17.75 -8.35
CA ASN A 210 5.11 -17.57 -7.91
C ASN A 210 4.88 -16.21 -7.25
N VAL A 211 5.81 -15.80 -6.37
CA VAL A 211 5.77 -14.48 -5.72
C VAL A 211 5.83 -13.35 -6.75
N PHE A 212 6.73 -13.46 -7.74
CA PHE A 212 6.80 -12.48 -8.82
C PHE A 212 5.55 -12.43 -9.67
N ASN A 213 4.97 -13.59 -10.00
CA ASN A 213 3.73 -13.64 -10.75
C ASN A 213 2.57 -13.02 -9.94
N GLN A 214 2.48 -13.30 -8.65
CA GLN A 214 1.48 -12.67 -7.76
C GLN A 214 1.63 -11.16 -7.72
N GLU A 215 2.85 -10.65 -7.53
CA GLU A 215 3.10 -9.20 -7.53
C GLU A 215 2.80 -8.59 -8.91
N PHE A 216 3.22 -9.24 -10.00
CA PHE A 216 3.01 -8.75 -11.35
C PHE A 216 1.53 -8.81 -11.78
N ASP A 217 0.83 -9.91 -11.50
CA ASP A 217 -0.60 -10.05 -11.75
C ASP A 217 -1.40 -9.07 -10.88
N GLY A 218 -0.98 -8.89 -9.62
CA GLY A 218 -1.50 -7.85 -8.73
C GLY A 218 -1.36 -6.45 -9.36
N LEU A 219 -0.15 -6.09 -9.83
CA LEU A 219 0.11 -4.82 -10.49
C LEU A 219 -0.69 -4.67 -11.80
N ALA A 220 -0.81 -5.73 -12.56
CA ALA A 220 -1.58 -5.74 -13.80
C ALA A 220 -3.09 -5.56 -13.55
N SER A 221 -3.57 -5.90 -12.37
CA SER A 221 -4.98 -5.79 -11.97
C SER A 221 -5.30 -4.54 -11.13
N VAL A 222 -4.32 -3.69 -10.81
CA VAL A 222 -4.55 -2.42 -10.08
C VAL A 222 -5.50 -1.53 -10.88
N VAL A 223 -6.61 -1.16 -10.25
CA VAL A 223 -7.65 -0.29 -10.85
C VAL A 223 -7.76 1.07 -10.16
N ALA A 224 -7.23 1.19 -8.94
CA ALA A 224 -7.14 2.44 -8.19
C ALA A 224 -5.79 2.54 -7.49
N GLN A 225 -5.09 3.65 -7.67
CA GLN A 225 -3.80 3.94 -7.03
C GLN A 225 -3.90 5.03 -5.99
N ASN A 226 -3.03 4.94 -4.95
CA ASN A 226 -2.93 5.95 -3.90
C ASN A 226 -4.27 6.26 -3.24
N LEU A 227 -5.06 5.20 -2.98
CA LEU A 227 -6.33 5.32 -2.29
C LEU A 227 -6.10 5.85 -0.89
N SER A 228 -6.76 6.96 -0.55
CA SER A 228 -6.66 7.58 0.77
C SER A 228 -8.01 8.11 1.22
N VAL A 229 -8.19 8.18 2.54
CA VAL A 229 -9.37 8.73 3.18
C VAL A 229 -8.97 9.82 4.15
N GLU A 230 -9.38 11.03 3.88
CA GLU A 230 -9.29 12.13 4.83
C GLU A 230 -10.50 12.08 5.76
N ILE A 231 -10.25 12.08 7.08
CA ILE A 231 -11.27 12.08 8.12
C ILE A 231 -11.25 13.44 8.81
N ARG A 232 -12.33 14.19 8.68
CA ARG A 232 -12.54 15.48 9.38
C ARG A 232 -13.64 15.33 10.41
N PRO A 233 -13.33 15.21 11.71
CA PRO A 233 -14.34 15.19 12.75
C PRO A 233 -15.10 16.52 12.82
N THR A 234 -16.36 16.46 13.24
CA THR A 234 -17.15 17.65 13.55
C THR A 234 -17.10 17.95 15.06
N ASP A 235 -17.73 19.03 15.48
CA ASP A 235 -17.85 19.37 16.90
C ASP A 235 -18.61 18.31 17.74
N ALA A 236 -19.36 17.42 17.09
CA ALA A 236 -20.04 16.30 17.74
C ALA A 236 -19.09 15.20 18.20
N THR A 237 -17.89 15.11 17.60
CA THR A 237 -16.87 14.12 17.93
C THR A 237 -15.86 14.69 18.91
N ALA A 238 -15.62 13.97 20.01
CA ALA A 238 -14.58 14.32 20.97
C ALA A 238 -13.21 13.84 20.48
N THR A 239 -13.11 12.56 20.08
CA THR A 239 -11.92 11.94 19.52
C THR A 239 -12.32 10.85 18.52
N PHE A 240 -11.39 10.43 17.67
CA PHE A 240 -11.54 9.21 16.89
C PHE A 240 -10.22 8.44 16.79
N GLU A 241 -10.32 7.15 16.50
CA GLU A 241 -9.19 6.22 16.35
C GLU A 241 -9.39 5.37 15.10
N VAL A 242 -8.38 5.30 14.24
CA VAL A 242 -8.32 4.33 13.14
C VAL A 242 -7.90 2.97 13.69
N LEU A 243 -8.75 1.97 13.53
CA LEU A 243 -8.52 0.63 14.11
C LEU A 243 -7.62 -0.25 13.25
N ASN A 244 -7.52 0.01 11.94
CA ASN A 244 -6.61 -0.66 11.05
C ASN A 244 -5.16 -0.23 11.27
N GLU A 245 -4.21 -1.03 10.80
CA GLU A 245 -2.77 -0.71 10.79
C GLU A 245 -2.37 0.13 9.56
N TYR A 246 -3.29 0.92 8.99
CA TYR A 246 -2.96 1.85 7.93
C TYR A 246 -2.15 3.03 8.45
N ASP A 247 -1.23 3.51 7.63
CA ASP A 247 -0.54 4.76 7.91
C ASP A 247 -1.52 5.94 7.93
N ALA A 248 -1.46 6.74 8.98
CA ALA A 248 -2.27 7.94 9.14
C ALA A 248 -1.38 9.16 9.39
N VAL A 249 -1.67 10.25 8.70
CA VAL A 249 -0.93 11.52 8.83
C VAL A 249 -1.88 12.61 9.30
N ASP A 250 -1.51 13.31 10.37
CA ASP A 250 -2.28 14.44 10.87
C ASP A 250 -2.26 15.59 9.84
N LEU A 251 -3.39 16.23 9.66
CA LEU A 251 -3.53 17.38 8.75
C LEU A 251 -3.46 18.69 9.55
N PRO A 252 -2.32 19.40 9.55
CA PRO A 252 -2.11 20.56 10.42
C PRO A 252 -3.05 21.73 10.11
N ALA A 253 -3.65 21.79 8.92
CA ALA A 253 -4.59 22.83 8.53
C ALA A 253 -5.98 22.69 9.16
N VAL A 254 -6.35 21.51 9.69
CA VAL A 254 -7.67 21.23 10.26
C VAL A 254 -7.47 20.45 11.56
N LEU A 255 -7.83 21.06 12.67
CA LEU A 255 -7.65 20.46 14.00
C LEU A 255 -8.32 19.09 14.11
N GLY A 256 -7.54 18.08 14.46
CA GLY A 256 -8.01 16.71 14.65
C GLY A 256 -8.31 15.94 13.37
N ALA A 257 -8.05 16.50 12.17
CA ALA A 257 -8.21 15.77 10.93
C ALA A 257 -6.99 14.91 10.61
N GLN A 258 -7.23 13.71 10.04
CA GLN A 258 -6.18 12.79 9.60
C GLN A 258 -6.42 12.33 8.17
N GLN A 259 -5.34 12.07 7.44
CA GLN A 259 -5.37 11.37 6.16
C GLN A 259 -4.86 9.95 6.36
N VAL A 260 -5.71 8.97 6.09
CA VAL A 260 -5.39 7.54 6.16
C VAL A 260 -4.99 7.07 4.77
N LEU A 261 -3.81 6.46 4.65
CA LEU A 261 -3.26 5.94 3.39
C LEU A 261 -3.61 4.46 3.27
N ILE A 262 -4.50 4.11 2.34
CA ILE A 262 -4.98 2.73 2.15
C ILE A 262 -4.11 1.97 1.12
N GLY A 263 -3.45 2.70 0.21
CA GLY A 263 -2.60 2.13 -0.84
C GLY A 263 -3.34 1.89 -2.15
N ASP A 264 -2.88 0.90 -2.94
CA ASP A 264 -3.49 0.55 -4.22
C ASP A 264 -4.62 -0.47 -4.03
N ALA A 265 -5.58 -0.50 -4.95
CA ALA A 265 -6.64 -1.51 -4.96
C ALA A 265 -6.74 -2.19 -6.32
N CYS A 266 -6.82 -3.54 -6.28
CA CYS A 266 -6.99 -4.39 -7.45
C CYS A 266 -8.46 -4.51 -7.86
N GLY A 267 -8.71 -5.03 -9.07
CA GLY A 267 -10.07 -5.26 -9.56
C GLY A 267 -10.88 -6.15 -8.62
N ASP A 268 -12.14 -5.76 -8.38
CA ASP A 268 -13.09 -6.45 -7.50
C ASP A 268 -12.68 -6.51 -6.01
N GLU A 269 -11.55 -5.92 -5.64
CA GLU A 269 -11.08 -5.90 -4.25
C GLU A 269 -11.95 -5.00 -3.38
N VAL A 270 -12.17 -5.44 -2.13
CA VAL A 270 -12.84 -4.65 -1.09
C VAL A 270 -11.82 -4.23 -0.03
N ARG A 271 -11.53 -2.94 0.03
CA ARG A 271 -10.73 -2.33 1.10
C ARG A 271 -11.66 -1.89 2.23
N ARG A 272 -11.25 -2.14 3.47
CA ARG A 272 -12.03 -1.81 4.68
C ARG A 272 -11.26 -0.87 5.58
N LEU A 273 -11.94 0.20 6.01
CA LEU A 273 -11.43 1.12 7.02
C LEU A 273 -12.40 1.14 8.19
N LEU A 274 -11.91 0.77 9.37
CA LEU A 274 -12.66 0.82 10.62
C LEU A 274 -12.19 2.01 11.46
N VAL A 275 -13.13 2.82 11.89
CA VAL A 275 -12.89 4.00 12.71
C VAL A 275 -13.82 3.96 13.92
N ARG A 276 -13.24 4.16 15.09
CA ARG A 276 -13.99 4.34 16.35
C ARG A 276 -14.11 5.82 16.66
N PHE A 277 -15.33 6.31 16.82
CA PHE A 277 -15.61 7.67 17.24
C PHE A 277 -16.08 7.68 18.69
N THR A 278 -15.49 8.56 19.51
CA THR A 278 -16.02 8.93 20.83
C THR A 278 -16.77 10.24 20.67
N LEU A 279 -18.06 10.22 20.95
CA LEU A 279 -18.95 11.34 20.70
C LEU A 279 -19.15 12.18 21.98
N ARG A 280 -19.37 13.46 21.78
CA ARG A 280 -19.78 14.37 22.86
C ARG A 280 -21.28 14.22 23.09
N PRO A 281 -21.75 14.35 24.35
CA PRO A 281 -23.17 14.30 24.66
C PRO A 281 -23.98 15.31 23.84
N ARG A 282 -25.08 14.86 23.26
CA ARG A 282 -26.05 15.72 22.56
C ARG A 282 -27.16 16.13 23.51
N LEU A 283 -27.51 17.40 23.49
CA LEU A 283 -28.57 17.92 24.36
C LEU A 283 -29.97 17.74 23.78
N LEU A 284 -30.08 17.63 22.45
CA LEU A 284 -31.33 17.55 21.71
C LEU A 284 -31.35 16.35 20.76
N PRO A 285 -32.53 15.69 20.62
CA PRO A 285 -32.73 14.66 19.59
C PRO A 285 -32.59 15.26 18.17
N GLY A 286 -32.30 14.39 17.21
CA GLY A 286 -32.23 14.74 15.79
C GLY A 286 -31.02 14.16 15.06
N THR A 287 -30.97 14.44 13.78
CA THR A 287 -29.89 13.97 12.87
C THR A 287 -28.71 14.93 12.90
N PHE A 288 -27.50 14.39 12.96
CA PHE A 288 -26.26 15.18 12.95
C PHE A 288 -25.11 14.43 12.30
N THR A 289 -24.13 15.18 11.80
CA THR A 289 -22.92 14.63 11.20
C THR A 289 -21.82 14.54 12.27
N ILE A 290 -21.14 13.38 12.37
CA ILE A 290 -20.02 13.18 13.29
C ILE A 290 -18.66 13.41 12.63
N ALA A 291 -18.55 13.10 11.34
CA ALA A 291 -17.34 13.33 10.55
C ALA A 291 -17.70 13.53 9.08
N ASN A 292 -16.82 14.23 8.35
CA ASN A 292 -16.84 14.28 6.90
C ASN A 292 -15.62 13.51 6.38
N LEU A 293 -15.86 12.52 5.54
CA LEU A 293 -14.83 11.77 4.86
C LEU A 293 -14.60 12.34 3.47
N THR A 294 -13.35 12.41 3.04
CA THR A 294 -13.01 12.70 1.64
C THR A 294 -12.12 11.56 1.12
N LEU A 295 -12.69 10.78 0.23
CA LEU A 295 -12.02 9.67 -0.43
C LEU A 295 -11.31 10.19 -1.69
N ARG A 296 -10.01 9.85 -1.87
CA ARG A 296 -9.22 10.23 -3.05
C ARG A 296 -8.48 9.02 -3.61
N TRP A 297 -8.44 8.92 -4.93
CA TRP A 297 -7.65 7.91 -5.65
C TRP A 297 -7.37 8.33 -7.08
N ALA A 298 -6.33 7.75 -7.70
CA ALA A 298 -6.10 7.81 -9.12
C ALA A 298 -6.66 6.53 -9.79
N SER A 299 -7.60 6.66 -10.73
CA SER A 299 -8.05 5.52 -11.55
C SER A 299 -6.99 5.15 -12.57
N THR A 300 -6.73 3.86 -12.75
CA THR A 300 -5.82 3.32 -13.78
C THR A 300 -6.59 2.65 -14.93
N VAL A 301 -7.92 2.61 -14.85
CA VAL A 301 -8.80 2.04 -15.87
C VAL A 301 -9.08 3.08 -16.95
N GLY A 302 -8.64 2.85 -18.16
CA GLY A 302 -8.73 3.79 -19.27
C GLY A 302 -7.60 4.85 -19.20
N SER A 303 -7.94 6.11 -19.00
CA SER A 303 -6.95 7.17 -18.73
C SER A 303 -6.78 7.38 -17.24
N ILE A 304 -5.55 7.66 -16.77
CA ILE A 304 -5.33 8.03 -15.37
C ILE A 304 -6.10 9.31 -15.07
N ALA A 305 -7.01 9.22 -14.11
CA ALA A 305 -7.83 10.33 -13.66
C ALA A 305 -7.86 10.37 -12.12
N LEU A 306 -7.75 11.57 -11.57
CA LEU A 306 -7.91 11.79 -10.13
C LEU A 306 -9.39 11.86 -9.80
N HIS A 307 -9.80 11.18 -8.75
CA HIS A 307 -11.15 11.17 -8.24
C HIS A 307 -11.19 11.64 -6.79
N GLU A 308 -12.24 12.35 -6.46
CA GLU A 308 -12.54 12.78 -5.10
C GLU A 308 -14.03 12.59 -4.82
N VAL A 309 -14.37 11.98 -3.68
CA VAL A 309 -15.74 11.76 -3.23
C VAL A 309 -15.85 12.15 -1.77
N ALA A 310 -16.80 13.04 -1.47
CA ALA A 310 -17.12 13.44 -0.10
C ALA A 310 -18.28 12.59 0.44
N LEU A 311 -18.15 12.11 1.68
CA LEU A 311 -19.11 11.24 2.35
C LEU A 311 -19.32 11.75 3.79
N PRO A 312 -20.50 12.27 4.15
CA PRO A 312 -20.80 12.58 5.55
C PRO A 312 -21.12 11.30 6.34
N VAL A 313 -20.59 11.18 7.55
CA VAL A 313 -20.96 10.16 8.52
C VAL A 313 -22.05 10.71 9.41
N VAL A 314 -23.26 10.17 9.27
CA VAL A 314 -24.48 10.72 9.87
C VAL A 314 -25.04 9.76 10.92
N LEU A 315 -25.47 10.32 12.06
CA LEU A 315 -26.11 9.63 13.18
C LEU A 315 -27.41 10.32 13.57
N ASN A 316 -28.28 9.58 14.25
CA ASN A 316 -29.46 10.12 14.93
C ASN A 316 -29.26 10.07 16.44
N ALA A 317 -29.77 11.05 17.15
CA ALA A 317 -29.91 11.04 18.61
C ALA A 317 -31.38 11.02 18.99
N SER A 318 -31.73 10.19 19.98
CA SER A 318 -33.06 10.10 20.57
C SER A 318 -33.00 10.25 22.10
N ASP A 319 -34.01 10.79 22.68
CA ASP A 319 -34.22 10.82 24.15
C ASP A 319 -35.03 9.61 24.64
N ASN A 320 -35.49 8.75 23.72
CA ASN A 320 -36.28 7.57 24.03
C ASN A 320 -35.42 6.30 23.82
N GLN A 321 -35.19 5.54 24.89
CA GLN A 321 -34.42 4.32 24.86
C GLN A 321 -35.04 3.23 23.95
N ALA A 322 -36.34 3.27 23.70
CA ALA A 322 -37.00 2.32 22.81
C ALA A 322 -36.63 2.50 21.32
N ASP A 323 -36.06 3.65 20.95
CA ASP A 323 -35.61 3.92 19.58
C ASP A 323 -34.23 3.33 19.28
N ILE A 324 -33.48 2.91 20.32
CA ILE A 324 -32.15 2.32 20.17
C ILE A 324 -32.28 0.94 19.52
N GLN A 325 -31.61 0.79 18.40
CA GLN A 325 -31.59 -0.47 17.63
C GLN A 325 -30.54 -1.42 18.18
N GLU A 326 -30.67 -2.71 17.82
CA GLU A 326 -29.62 -3.70 18.07
C GLU A 326 -28.34 -3.28 17.30
N ILE A 327 -27.19 -3.58 17.91
CA ILE A 327 -25.88 -3.29 17.34
C ILE A 327 -25.70 -4.10 16.05
N ASP A 328 -25.23 -3.46 14.97
CA ASP A 328 -24.95 -4.12 13.69
C ASP A 328 -23.89 -5.22 13.88
N PRO A 329 -24.25 -6.50 13.66
CA PRO A 329 -23.33 -7.60 13.88
C PRO A 329 -22.17 -7.62 12.88
N VAL A 330 -22.32 -7.02 11.69
CA VAL A 330 -21.27 -7.00 10.66
C VAL A 330 -20.14 -6.08 11.11
N VAL A 331 -20.46 -4.84 11.51
CA VAL A 331 -19.46 -3.88 11.99
C VAL A 331 -18.77 -4.41 13.25
N THR A 332 -19.55 -4.96 14.21
CA THR A 332 -19.03 -5.53 15.45
C THR A 332 -18.06 -6.68 15.18
N ARG A 333 -18.38 -7.57 14.23
CA ARG A 333 -17.53 -8.68 13.84
C ARG A 333 -16.19 -8.19 13.28
N GLU A 334 -16.20 -7.20 12.39
CA GLU A 334 -14.98 -6.67 11.78
C GLU A 334 -14.08 -6.00 12.84
N VAL A 335 -14.66 -5.27 13.80
CA VAL A 335 -13.92 -4.70 14.94
C VAL A 335 -13.24 -5.79 15.77
N LEU A 336 -13.97 -6.88 16.09
CA LEU A 336 -13.43 -8.00 16.85
C LEU A 336 -12.30 -8.73 16.10
N LEU A 337 -12.44 -8.92 14.79
CA LEU A 337 -11.40 -9.55 13.97
C LEU A 337 -10.10 -8.75 14.01
N LEU A 338 -10.15 -7.42 13.89
CA LEU A 338 -8.96 -6.57 14.00
C LEU A 338 -8.34 -6.62 15.41
N GLN A 339 -9.14 -6.62 16.46
CA GLN A 339 -8.64 -6.73 17.83
C GLN A 339 -7.91 -8.07 18.07
N VAL A 340 -8.47 -9.17 17.57
CA VAL A 340 -7.82 -10.50 17.66
C VAL A 340 -6.51 -10.53 16.87
N ALA A 341 -6.47 -9.93 15.67
CA ALA A 341 -5.25 -9.84 14.87
C ALA A 341 -4.14 -9.06 15.60
N LYS A 342 -4.48 -7.89 16.18
CA LYS A 342 -3.52 -7.10 16.99
C LYS A 342 -2.96 -7.87 18.18
N VAL A 343 -3.81 -8.61 18.91
CA VAL A 343 -3.35 -9.43 20.05
C VAL A 343 -2.42 -10.55 19.62
N ARG A 344 -2.71 -11.22 18.49
CA ARG A 344 -1.83 -12.27 17.95
C ARG A 344 -0.46 -11.76 17.51
N LYS A 345 -0.40 -10.52 17.00
CA LYS A 345 0.87 -9.90 16.56
C LYS A 345 1.71 -9.42 17.76
N ALA A 346 1.07 -9.14 18.90
CA ALA A 346 1.74 -8.70 20.13
C ALA A 346 2.19 -9.86 21.05
N ALA A 347 1.75 -11.10 20.80
CA ALA A 347 2.10 -12.31 21.54
C ALA A 347 3.23 -13.08 20.86
#